data_69ea37aebb30cad68ddf95760932dc8f
#
_entry.id   69ea37aebb30cad68ddf95760932dc8f
#
_cell.length_a   1.000
_cell.length_b   1.000
_cell.length_c   1.000
_cell.angle_alpha   90.00
_cell.angle_beta   90.00
_cell.angle_gamma   90.00
#
_symmetry.space_group_name_H-M   'P 1'
#
loop_
_entity.id
_entity.type
_entity.pdbx_description
1 polymer ?
#
loop_
_entity_poly.entity_id
_entity_poly.type
_entity_poly.pdbx_seq_one_letter_code
_entity_poly.pdbx_strand_id
1 'polypeptide(L)'
;METDRRLCLRQHPMGHVSGTRGDTPLKATRTEWIETFRSRSRRDLRPGWRRSDALEGQPFISESWGKNNRPDWAARGLLIWPRGRAWLRLEQTVVRPEAWPDASHHRARLCLSWWAESARLWVDGVLVHQGDLFDTACRWTLPEAFLAGQVHRIQLELCSPLHDDGALISSWLDLEPNRPGEDPAGVLLPEALQLHLEAGGDLPLGWQQMDPNCEAALKAVAQQLKAQPTPQGAVHWFGHAHLDLAWLWPVADTWQAAERTFRSALALMKRWPDLRFAHST
;
A
#
# COMPACT_ATOMS: atom_id res chain seq x y z
N MET A 1 15.18 36.16 -6.32
CA MET A 1 14.93 34.73 -5.98
C MET A 1 14.64 34.55 -4.48
N GLU A 2 13.90 35.47 -3.85
CA GLU A 2 13.66 35.53 -2.39
C GLU A 2 12.17 35.50 -2.01
N THR A 3 11.28 35.34 -2.97
CA THR A 3 9.83 35.50 -2.78
C THR A 3 9.08 34.19 -2.47
N ASP A 4 9.71 33.03 -2.60
CA ASP A 4 8.99 31.74 -2.49
C ASP A 4 9.10 31.08 -1.09
N ARG A 5 9.95 31.59 -0.21
CA ARG A 5 10.12 31.05 1.16
C ARG A 5 9.03 31.47 2.16
N ARG A 6 8.23 32.50 1.83
CA ARG A 6 7.24 33.04 2.79
C ARG A 6 5.89 32.31 2.78
N LEU A 7 5.59 31.53 1.76
CA LEU A 7 4.27 30.89 1.60
C LEU A 7 4.07 29.59 2.37
N CYS A 8 5.14 28.98 2.89
CA CYS A 8 5.08 27.72 3.62
C CYS A 8 5.10 27.84 5.15
N LEU A 9 5.10 29.02 5.69
CA LEU A 9 4.90 29.22 7.13
C LEU A 9 3.41 29.07 7.44
N ARG A 10 3.07 28.27 8.43
CA ARG A 10 1.69 28.09 8.90
C ARG A 10 1.06 29.47 9.15
N GLN A 11 0.10 29.89 8.33
CA GLN A 11 -0.68 31.07 8.57
C GLN A 11 -1.70 30.78 9.68
N HIS A 12 -1.60 31.50 10.80
CA HIS A 12 -2.66 31.48 11.82
C HIS A 12 -3.86 32.27 11.31
N PRO A 13 -5.10 31.77 11.42
CA PRO A 13 -6.28 32.60 11.27
C PRO A 13 -6.33 33.59 12.44
N MET A 14 -6.39 34.87 12.15
CA MET A 14 -6.66 35.93 13.13
C MET A 14 -8.09 35.78 13.64
N GLY A 15 -8.28 35.14 14.77
CA GLY A 15 -9.54 35.06 15.50
C GLY A 15 -9.33 35.38 16.97
N HIS A 16 -10.18 36.24 17.47
CA HIS A 16 -10.24 36.92 18.76
C HIS A 16 -9.61 36.22 19.97
N VAL A 17 -8.79 36.98 20.68
CA VAL A 17 -8.17 36.69 21.97
C VAL A 17 -9.23 36.51 23.06
N SER A 18 -9.31 35.30 23.63
CA SER A 18 -9.63 35.08 25.04
C SER A 18 -8.65 34.05 25.56
N GLY A 19 -7.92 34.39 26.62
CA GLY A 19 -6.75 33.66 27.09
C GLY A 19 -7.07 32.26 27.59
N THR A 20 -6.35 31.30 27.04
CA THR A 20 -6.03 30.02 27.67
C THR A 20 -4.68 29.56 27.13
N ARG A 21 -3.90 28.96 28.02
CA ARG A 21 -2.50 28.51 27.90
C ARG A 21 -2.10 28.08 26.48
N GLY A 22 -0.97 28.64 26.02
CA GLY A 22 -0.42 28.40 24.70
C GLY A 22 -0.21 26.93 24.35
N ASP A 23 -1.08 26.40 23.54
CA ASP A 23 -0.79 25.21 22.73
C ASP A 23 0.14 25.65 21.59
N THR A 24 1.44 25.49 21.80
CA THR A 24 2.38 25.49 20.69
C THR A 24 1.94 24.38 19.75
N PRO A 25 1.63 24.65 18.48
CA PRO A 25 1.21 23.59 17.57
C PRO A 25 2.29 22.49 17.58
N LEU A 26 1.90 21.25 17.89
CA LEU A 26 2.77 20.10 17.85
C LEU A 26 3.49 20.08 16.49
N LYS A 27 4.82 20.10 16.53
CA LYS A 27 5.64 20.03 15.32
C LYS A 27 5.40 18.67 14.66
N ALA A 28 5.17 18.66 13.35
CA ALA A 28 4.99 17.41 12.61
C ALA A 28 6.24 16.52 12.78
N THR A 29 6.01 15.25 13.05
CA THR A 29 7.07 14.23 13.21
C THR A 29 7.61 13.80 11.84
N ARG A 30 8.76 13.11 11.82
CA ARG A 30 9.31 12.49 10.60
C ARG A 30 8.32 11.52 9.94
N THR A 31 7.62 10.74 10.75
CA THR A 31 6.60 9.80 10.27
C THR A 31 5.42 10.54 9.63
N GLU A 32 4.94 11.62 10.24
CA GLU A 32 3.88 12.44 9.66
C GLU A 32 4.27 13.07 8.33
N TRP A 33 5.53 13.41 8.12
CA TRP A 33 6.04 13.88 6.84
C TRP A 33 5.94 12.80 5.76
N ILE A 34 6.39 11.58 6.06
CA ILE A 34 6.31 10.44 5.15
C ILE A 34 4.84 10.16 4.79
N GLU A 35 3.96 10.07 5.80
CA GLU A 35 2.54 9.77 5.58
C GLU A 35 1.81 10.89 4.82
N THR A 36 2.16 12.14 5.08
CA THR A 36 1.61 13.28 4.32
C THR A 36 1.98 13.19 2.85
N PHE A 37 3.24 12.88 2.54
CA PHE A 37 3.65 12.70 1.14
C PHE A 37 3.03 11.47 0.52
N ARG A 38 2.94 10.35 1.27
CA ARG A 38 2.32 9.11 0.80
C ARG A 38 0.83 9.29 0.48
N SER A 39 0.11 10.09 1.24
CA SER A 39 -1.31 10.37 1.02
C SER A 39 -1.60 11.05 -0.34
N ARG A 40 -0.59 11.68 -0.97
CA ARG A 40 -0.71 12.31 -2.29
C ARG A 40 -0.80 11.30 -3.45
N SER A 41 -0.34 10.08 -3.23
CA SER A 41 -0.31 9.01 -4.25
C SER A 41 -0.99 7.72 -3.81
N ARG A 42 -1.37 7.63 -2.53
CA ARG A 42 -2.03 6.45 -1.96
C ARG A 42 -3.41 6.78 -1.38
N ARG A 43 -4.37 5.92 -1.65
CA ARG A 43 -5.71 5.99 -1.06
C ARG A 43 -6.04 4.70 -0.32
N ASP A 44 -6.30 4.80 0.99
CA ASP A 44 -6.81 3.68 1.79
C ASP A 44 -8.25 3.35 1.35
N LEU A 45 -8.49 2.09 1.02
CA LEU A 45 -9.79 1.59 0.58
C LEU A 45 -10.59 0.92 1.70
N ARG A 46 -9.97 0.68 2.87
CA ARG A 46 -10.64 -0.03 3.98
C ARG A 46 -11.99 0.61 4.38
N PRO A 47 -12.13 1.94 4.48
CA PRO A 47 -13.41 2.57 4.85
C PRO A 47 -14.52 2.40 3.80
N GLY A 48 -14.15 2.08 2.55
CA GLY A 48 -15.09 1.94 1.44
C GLY A 48 -15.73 0.58 1.30
N TRP A 49 -15.17 -0.46 1.93
CA TRP A 49 -15.69 -1.81 1.80
C TRP A 49 -17.08 -1.97 2.42
N ARG A 50 -17.95 -2.64 1.69
CA ARG A 50 -19.30 -3.02 2.09
C ARG A 50 -19.42 -4.54 1.98
N ARG A 51 -20.20 -5.16 2.88
CA ARG A 51 -20.56 -6.56 2.73
C ARG A 51 -21.63 -6.69 1.64
N SER A 52 -21.42 -7.60 0.69
CA SER A 52 -22.40 -7.89 -0.36
C SER A 52 -23.40 -9.00 0.03
N ASP A 53 -23.12 -9.72 1.13
CA ASP A 53 -23.92 -10.84 1.66
C ASP A 53 -24.79 -10.46 2.88
N ALA A 54 -24.65 -9.24 3.38
CA ALA A 54 -25.44 -8.67 4.48
C ALA A 54 -26.34 -7.55 3.98
N LEU A 55 -27.23 -7.05 4.83
CA LEU A 55 -28.13 -5.93 4.56
C LEU A 55 -27.43 -4.85 3.72
N GLU A 56 -27.90 -4.66 2.48
CA GLU A 56 -27.29 -3.80 1.48
C GLU A 56 -26.88 -2.43 2.04
N GLY A 57 -25.65 -2.03 1.78
CA GLY A 57 -25.17 -0.67 2.06
C GLY A 57 -24.50 -0.45 3.41
N GLN A 58 -24.44 -1.43 4.32
CA GLN A 58 -23.72 -1.23 5.58
C GLN A 58 -22.19 -1.32 5.39
N PRO A 59 -21.41 -0.40 6.02
CA PRO A 59 -19.96 -0.52 6.02
C PRO A 59 -19.56 -1.82 6.72
N PHE A 60 -18.51 -2.47 6.20
CA PHE A 60 -17.89 -3.57 6.92
C PHE A 60 -17.17 -3.01 8.15
N ILE A 61 -17.65 -3.36 9.31
CA ILE A 61 -16.96 -3.08 10.57
C ILE A 61 -16.37 -4.42 11.01
N SER A 62 -15.08 -4.44 11.34
CA SER A 62 -14.46 -5.58 11.98
C SER A 62 -15.21 -5.85 13.28
N GLU A 63 -16.02 -6.89 13.30
CA GLU A 63 -16.67 -7.30 14.53
C GLU A 63 -15.59 -7.83 15.47
N SER A 64 -15.64 -7.45 16.73
CA SER A 64 -14.84 -8.10 17.76
C SER A 64 -15.41 -9.50 17.98
N TRP A 65 -15.00 -10.43 17.19
CA TRP A 65 -15.30 -11.85 17.40
C TRP A 65 -14.64 -12.25 18.71
N GLY A 66 -15.38 -12.50 19.73
CA GLY A 66 -14.93 -12.77 21.09
C GLY A 66 -13.45 -13.19 21.16
N LYS A 67 -12.70 -13.00 22.15
CA LYS A 67 -11.25 -13.27 22.33
C LYS A 67 -10.47 -13.48 21.02
N ASN A 68 -10.27 -12.41 20.26
CA ASN A 68 -9.33 -12.40 19.14
C ASN A 68 -7.93 -12.78 19.70
N ASN A 69 -7.38 -13.90 19.24
CA ASN A 69 -6.04 -14.35 19.64
C ASN A 69 -4.92 -13.45 19.09
N ARG A 70 -5.27 -12.43 18.28
CA ARG A 70 -4.36 -11.50 17.63
C ARG A 70 -4.76 -10.04 17.87
N PRO A 71 -4.59 -9.53 19.11
CA PRO A 71 -4.98 -8.17 19.46
C PRO A 71 -4.24 -7.08 18.66
N ASP A 72 -3.03 -7.39 18.15
CA ASP A 72 -2.26 -6.54 17.27
C ASP A 72 -2.98 -6.25 15.94
N TRP A 73 -3.78 -7.16 15.41
CA TRP A 73 -4.53 -6.96 14.18
C TRP A 73 -5.59 -5.88 14.30
N ALA A 74 -6.31 -5.87 15.43
CA ALA A 74 -7.28 -4.83 15.73
C ALA A 74 -6.61 -3.46 15.88
N ALA A 75 -5.46 -3.41 16.60
CA ALA A 75 -4.68 -2.19 16.76
C ALA A 75 -4.15 -1.63 15.43
N ARG A 76 -3.87 -2.50 14.45
CA ARG A 76 -3.44 -2.14 13.09
C ARG A 76 -4.61 -1.78 12.17
N GLY A 77 -5.86 -1.88 12.63
CA GLY A 77 -7.05 -1.58 11.85
C GLY A 77 -7.32 -2.55 10.70
N LEU A 78 -6.94 -3.83 10.87
CA LEU A 78 -7.24 -4.85 9.87
C LEU A 78 -8.74 -5.14 9.84
N LEU A 79 -9.27 -5.51 8.67
CA LEU A 79 -10.62 -6.03 8.55
C LEU A 79 -10.59 -7.54 8.85
N ILE A 80 -11.19 -7.96 9.97
CA ILE A 80 -11.08 -9.31 10.51
C ILE A 80 -12.45 -10.00 10.46
N TRP A 81 -12.48 -11.30 10.14
CA TRP A 81 -13.67 -12.15 10.20
C TRP A 81 -13.31 -13.55 10.75
N PRO A 82 -14.32 -14.33 11.26
CA PRO A 82 -14.03 -15.55 12.01
C PRO A 82 -13.38 -16.64 11.19
N ARG A 83 -12.61 -17.48 11.89
CA ARG A 83 -12.07 -18.76 11.42
C ARG A 83 -13.18 -19.77 11.06
N GLY A 84 -12.78 -20.93 10.59
CA GLY A 84 -13.70 -22.04 10.32
C GLY A 84 -14.16 -22.08 8.88
N ARG A 85 -13.34 -21.59 7.93
CA ARG A 85 -13.68 -21.49 6.50
C ARG A 85 -14.90 -20.59 6.25
N ALA A 86 -15.05 -19.56 7.07
CA ALA A 86 -16.08 -18.58 6.88
C ALA A 86 -15.78 -17.67 5.67
N TRP A 87 -16.76 -17.52 4.80
CA TRP A 87 -16.67 -16.65 3.65
C TRP A 87 -17.05 -15.22 4.01
N LEU A 88 -16.24 -14.29 3.55
CA LEU A 88 -16.49 -12.85 3.56
C LEU A 88 -16.55 -12.35 2.12
N ARG A 89 -17.65 -11.69 1.76
CA ARG A 89 -17.82 -11.04 0.45
C ARG A 89 -17.88 -9.54 0.63
N LEU A 90 -16.94 -8.86 0.01
CA LEU A 90 -16.79 -7.42 0.08
C LEU A 90 -16.95 -6.82 -1.32
N GLU A 91 -17.51 -5.63 -1.37
CA GLU A 91 -17.56 -4.84 -2.60
C GLU A 91 -17.35 -3.36 -2.31
N GLN A 92 -16.84 -2.66 -3.28
CA GLN A 92 -16.79 -1.22 -3.31
C GLN A 92 -16.65 -0.70 -4.74
N THR A 93 -16.99 0.56 -4.91
CA THR A 93 -16.74 1.31 -6.13
C THR A 93 -15.54 2.20 -5.92
N VAL A 94 -14.62 2.19 -6.86
CA VAL A 94 -13.41 3.03 -6.83
C VAL A 94 -13.43 4.02 -7.97
N VAL A 95 -12.97 5.22 -7.67
CA VAL A 95 -12.77 6.33 -8.60
C VAL A 95 -11.43 6.97 -8.31
N ARG A 96 -10.82 7.58 -9.34
CA ARG A 96 -9.56 8.31 -9.17
C ARG A 96 -9.70 9.37 -8.06
N PRO A 97 -8.83 9.36 -7.03
CA PRO A 97 -8.84 10.38 -6.01
C PRO A 97 -8.55 11.78 -6.59
N GLU A 98 -9.33 12.78 -6.22
CA GLU A 98 -9.14 14.17 -6.68
C GLU A 98 -7.77 14.74 -6.27
N ALA A 99 -7.27 14.33 -5.09
CA ALA A 99 -5.98 14.77 -4.57
C ALA A 99 -4.77 14.21 -5.33
N TRP A 100 -4.97 13.24 -6.23
CA TRP A 100 -3.86 12.69 -6.99
C TRP A 100 -3.30 13.70 -7.99
N PRO A 101 -1.95 13.80 -8.13
CA PRO A 101 -1.32 14.69 -9.09
C PRO A 101 -1.67 14.29 -10.54
N ASP A 102 -1.24 15.11 -11.51
CA ASP A 102 -1.31 14.71 -12.93
C ASP A 102 -0.63 13.35 -13.13
N ALA A 103 -1.36 12.43 -13.74
CA ALA A 103 -1.00 11.04 -13.82
C ALA A 103 -0.62 10.59 -15.24
N SER A 104 -0.32 11.50 -16.15
CA SER A 104 -0.02 11.20 -17.56
C SER A 104 1.15 10.21 -17.76
N HIS A 105 2.07 10.13 -16.80
CA HIS A 105 3.21 9.21 -16.80
C HIS A 105 3.10 8.11 -15.74
N HIS A 106 1.90 7.88 -15.24
CA HIS A 106 1.64 6.97 -14.12
C HIS A 106 0.56 5.94 -14.46
N ARG A 107 0.46 4.93 -13.63
CA ARG A 107 -0.62 3.93 -13.61
C ARG A 107 -1.19 3.82 -12.21
N ALA A 108 -2.48 3.55 -12.14
CA ALA A 108 -3.13 3.24 -10.88
C ALA A 108 -3.04 1.74 -10.61
N ARG A 109 -2.73 1.39 -9.37
CA ARG A 109 -2.62 0.00 -8.94
C ARG A 109 -3.50 -0.27 -7.73
N LEU A 110 -4.31 -1.31 -7.83
CA LEU A 110 -5.03 -1.88 -6.70
C LEU A 110 -4.09 -2.83 -5.97
N CYS A 111 -3.82 -2.54 -4.70
CA CYS A 111 -2.94 -3.31 -3.83
C CYS A 111 -3.73 -3.88 -2.66
N LEU A 112 -3.84 -5.20 -2.62
CA LEU A 112 -4.53 -5.94 -1.58
C LEU A 112 -3.58 -6.98 -0.99
N SER A 113 -3.68 -7.22 0.32
CA SER A 113 -3.07 -8.39 0.95
C SER A 113 -4.01 -8.94 2.02
N TRP A 114 -3.98 -10.26 2.20
CA TRP A 114 -4.91 -10.98 3.06
C TRP A 114 -4.23 -12.13 3.80
N TRP A 115 -4.89 -12.55 4.86
CA TRP A 115 -4.70 -13.84 5.49
C TRP A 115 -6.00 -14.63 5.31
N ALA A 116 -6.00 -15.49 4.29
CA ALA A 116 -7.18 -16.24 3.85
C ALA A 116 -6.74 -17.56 3.22
N GLU A 117 -7.53 -18.64 3.43
CA GLU A 117 -7.32 -19.94 2.77
C GLU A 117 -7.59 -19.84 1.25
N SER A 118 -8.50 -18.95 0.85
CA SER A 118 -8.81 -18.70 -0.56
C SER A 118 -9.24 -17.24 -0.72
N ALA A 119 -8.81 -16.64 -1.82
CA ALA A 119 -9.17 -15.29 -2.21
C ALA A 119 -9.55 -15.24 -3.69
N ARG A 120 -10.54 -14.42 -4.05
CA ARG A 120 -10.92 -14.13 -5.44
C ARG A 120 -11.22 -12.65 -5.58
N LEU A 121 -10.65 -12.04 -6.61
CA LEU A 121 -10.83 -10.63 -6.92
C LEU A 121 -11.47 -10.46 -8.30
N TRP A 122 -12.56 -9.74 -8.35
CA TRP A 122 -13.20 -9.30 -9.59
C TRP A 122 -13.12 -7.79 -9.72
N VAL A 123 -12.93 -7.35 -10.97
CA VAL A 123 -13.06 -5.95 -11.35
C VAL A 123 -14.06 -5.90 -12.50
N ASP A 124 -15.12 -5.13 -12.33
CA ASP A 124 -16.25 -5.01 -13.27
C ASP A 124 -16.83 -6.38 -13.70
N GLY A 125 -16.91 -7.31 -12.77
CA GLY A 125 -17.40 -8.66 -12.98
C GLY A 125 -16.41 -9.63 -13.63
N VAL A 126 -15.21 -9.18 -13.99
CA VAL A 126 -14.14 -10.04 -14.54
C VAL A 126 -13.24 -10.52 -13.41
N LEU A 127 -13.03 -11.84 -13.28
CA LEU A 127 -12.09 -12.43 -12.34
C LEU A 127 -10.66 -12.09 -12.76
N VAL A 128 -9.95 -11.31 -11.94
CA VAL A 128 -8.61 -10.80 -12.27
C VAL A 128 -7.51 -11.42 -11.42
N HIS A 129 -7.86 -12.01 -10.28
CA HIS A 129 -6.90 -12.70 -9.41
C HIS A 129 -7.57 -13.79 -8.57
N GLN A 130 -6.82 -14.87 -8.35
CA GLN A 130 -7.14 -15.91 -7.36
C GLN A 130 -5.91 -16.17 -6.52
N GLY A 131 -6.09 -16.20 -5.21
CA GLY A 131 -5.03 -16.45 -4.25
C GLY A 131 -5.38 -17.53 -3.23
N ASP A 132 -4.40 -17.95 -2.49
CA ASP A 132 -4.51 -18.91 -1.40
C ASP A 132 -3.59 -18.51 -0.22
N LEU A 133 -3.32 -19.42 0.73
CA LEU A 133 -2.42 -19.21 1.87
C LEU A 133 -0.96 -18.91 1.46
N PHE A 134 -0.57 -19.16 0.22
CA PHE A 134 0.77 -18.94 -0.30
C PHE A 134 0.82 -17.77 -1.28
N ASP A 135 -0.31 -17.42 -1.87
CA ASP A 135 -0.50 -16.23 -2.70
C ASP A 135 -1.44 -15.26 -1.96
N THR A 136 -0.86 -14.53 -1.02
CA THR A 136 -1.56 -13.72 -0.03
C THR A 136 -1.70 -12.25 -0.40
N ALA A 137 -1.39 -11.89 -1.65
CA ALA A 137 -1.44 -10.51 -2.10
C ALA A 137 -1.77 -10.38 -3.58
N CYS A 138 -2.39 -9.28 -3.94
CA CYS A 138 -2.65 -8.90 -5.32
C CYS A 138 -2.19 -7.46 -5.56
N ARG A 139 -1.45 -7.25 -6.66
CA ARG A 139 -1.09 -5.92 -7.19
C ARG A 139 -1.60 -5.84 -8.63
N TRP A 140 -2.83 -5.39 -8.81
CA TRP A 140 -3.46 -5.36 -10.11
C TRP A 140 -3.50 -3.94 -10.70
N THR A 141 -3.11 -3.79 -11.97
CA THR A 141 -3.12 -2.49 -12.64
C THR A 141 -4.52 -2.19 -13.15
N LEU A 142 -5.11 -1.09 -12.71
CA LEU A 142 -6.38 -0.59 -13.21
C LEU A 142 -6.23 -0.12 -14.67
N PRO A 143 -7.29 -0.20 -15.50
CA PRO A 143 -7.27 0.34 -16.86
C PRO A 143 -6.89 1.83 -16.87
N GLU A 144 -6.25 2.30 -17.96
CA GLU A 144 -5.86 3.73 -18.09
C GLU A 144 -7.05 4.67 -17.95
N ALA A 145 -8.24 4.24 -18.38
CA ALA A 145 -9.48 5.00 -18.26
C ALA A 145 -9.84 5.35 -16.80
N PHE A 146 -9.33 4.59 -15.79
CA PHE A 146 -9.46 4.93 -14.39
C PHE A 146 -8.83 6.29 -14.08
N LEU A 147 -7.65 6.56 -14.61
CA LEU A 147 -6.97 7.86 -14.41
C LEU A 147 -7.70 9.01 -15.11
N ALA A 148 -8.49 8.71 -16.14
CA ALA A 148 -9.40 9.66 -16.79
C ALA A 148 -10.75 9.83 -16.07
N GLY A 149 -10.94 9.18 -14.91
CA GLY A 149 -12.16 9.29 -14.09
C GLY A 149 -13.18 8.18 -14.27
N GLN A 150 -12.86 7.13 -15.03
CA GLN A 150 -13.76 5.97 -15.11
C GLN A 150 -13.87 5.29 -13.74
N VAL A 151 -15.10 4.96 -13.40
CA VAL A 151 -15.45 4.27 -12.15
C VAL A 151 -15.36 2.76 -12.36
N HIS A 152 -14.78 2.04 -11.39
CA HIS A 152 -14.70 0.58 -11.42
C HIS A 152 -15.33 -0.03 -10.18
N ARG A 153 -16.05 -1.13 -10.34
CA ARG A 153 -16.58 -1.93 -9.24
C ARG A 153 -15.61 -3.05 -8.90
N ILE A 154 -15.22 -3.11 -7.63
CA ILE A 154 -14.32 -4.15 -7.10
C ILE A 154 -15.12 -5.06 -6.19
N GLN A 155 -14.99 -6.38 -6.39
CA GLN A 155 -15.58 -7.41 -5.54
C GLN A 155 -14.48 -8.35 -5.07
N LEU A 156 -14.48 -8.66 -3.78
CA LEU A 156 -13.47 -9.49 -3.13
C LEU A 156 -14.16 -10.57 -2.29
N GLU A 157 -13.89 -11.83 -2.59
CA GLU A 157 -14.31 -12.96 -1.76
C GLU A 157 -13.09 -13.53 -1.05
N LEU A 158 -13.21 -13.74 0.24
CA LEU A 158 -12.16 -14.25 1.11
C LEU A 158 -12.73 -15.38 1.97
N CYS A 159 -12.03 -16.52 2.05
CA CYS A 159 -12.36 -17.63 2.93
C CYS A 159 -11.35 -17.69 4.07
N SER A 160 -11.78 -17.60 5.33
CA SER A 160 -10.84 -17.72 6.46
C SER A 160 -10.23 -19.11 6.54
N PRO A 161 -9.01 -19.24 7.09
CA PRO A 161 -8.46 -20.54 7.43
C PRO A 161 -9.34 -21.29 8.44
N LEU A 162 -9.21 -22.63 8.47
CA LEU A 162 -9.98 -23.46 9.40
C LEU A 162 -9.69 -23.12 10.86
N HIS A 163 -8.43 -22.90 11.19
CA HIS A 163 -7.95 -22.79 12.58
C HIS A 163 -7.56 -21.37 12.98
N ASP A 164 -7.63 -20.39 12.06
CA ASP A 164 -7.26 -19.00 12.32
C ASP A 164 -8.29 -18.03 11.73
N ASP A 165 -8.42 -16.85 12.35
CA ASP A 165 -9.29 -15.82 11.82
C ASP A 165 -8.75 -15.30 10.48
N GLY A 166 -9.65 -14.92 9.58
CA GLY A 166 -9.27 -14.27 8.33
C GLY A 166 -9.00 -12.79 8.54
N ALA A 167 -8.11 -12.21 7.73
CA ALA A 167 -7.85 -10.77 7.75
C ALA A 167 -7.58 -10.21 6.36
N LEU A 168 -8.20 -9.08 6.04
CA LEU A 168 -7.73 -8.19 4.97
C LEU A 168 -6.69 -7.25 5.59
N ILE A 169 -5.43 -7.50 5.26
CA ILE A 169 -4.27 -6.87 5.92
C ILE A 169 -4.01 -5.48 5.34
N SER A 170 -4.06 -5.38 4.02
CA SER A 170 -3.92 -4.11 3.33
C SER A 170 -4.93 -3.99 2.18
N SER A 171 -5.37 -2.78 1.93
CA SER A 171 -6.28 -2.47 0.85
C SER A 171 -6.14 -1.01 0.47
N TRP A 172 -5.46 -0.71 -0.63
CA TRP A 172 -5.25 0.64 -1.11
C TRP A 172 -5.14 0.73 -2.62
N LEU A 173 -5.32 1.94 -3.13
CA LEU A 173 -4.92 2.34 -4.47
C LEU A 173 -3.57 3.07 -4.36
N ASP A 174 -2.64 2.72 -5.23
CA ASP A 174 -1.36 3.42 -5.41
C ASP A 174 -1.27 4.01 -6.81
N LEU A 175 -0.70 5.21 -6.90
CA LEU A 175 -0.23 5.77 -8.14
C LEU A 175 1.25 5.41 -8.28
N GLU A 176 1.65 4.79 -9.38
CA GLU A 176 3.02 4.35 -9.64
C GLU A 176 3.53 4.89 -10.98
N PRO A 177 4.82 5.22 -11.11
CA PRO A 177 5.38 5.59 -12.40
C PRO A 177 5.24 4.46 -13.43
N ASN A 178 5.00 4.80 -14.69
CA ASN A 178 4.96 3.82 -15.78
C ASN A 178 6.33 3.22 -16.05
N ARG A 179 7.39 4.00 -15.84
CA ARG A 179 8.78 3.60 -16.08
C ARG A 179 9.67 3.93 -14.91
N PRO A 180 10.65 3.07 -14.60
CA PRO A 180 11.69 3.38 -13.61
C PRO A 180 12.42 4.69 -13.97
N GLY A 181 12.60 5.56 -12.97
CA GLY A 181 13.27 6.84 -13.13
C GLY A 181 12.43 7.97 -13.72
N GLU A 182 11.23 7.72 -14.19
CA GLU A 182 10.27 8.72 -14.67
C GLU A 182 9.16 8.95 -13.63
N ASP A 183 9.44 9.77 -12.64
CA ASP A 183 8.48 10.14 -11.60
C ASP A 183 8.31 11.67 -11.50
N PRO A 184 7.68 12.31 -12.50
CA PRO A 184 7.54 13.76 -12.53
C PRO A 184 6.63 14.28 -11.39
N ALA A 185 5.72 13.47 -10.88
CA ALA A 185 4.82 13.85 -9.79
C ALA A 185 5.40 13.58 -8.39
N GLY A 186 6.54 12.91 -8.29
CA GLY A 186 7.20 12.59 -7.01
C GLY A 186 6.42 11.58 -6.17
N VAL A 187 5.72 10.64 -6.80
CA VAL A 187 4.90 9.65 -6.09
C VAL A 187 5.74 8.63 -5.30
N LEU A 188 7.02 8.47 -5.65
CA LEU A 188 7.98 7.62 -4.94
C LEU A 188 8.76 8.38 -3.85
N LEU A 189 8.52 9.67 -3.70
CA LEU A 189 9.24 10.50 -2.74
C LEU A 189 9.07 10.03 -1.27
N PRO A 190 7.89 9.56 -0.82
CA PRO A 190 7.72 9.04 0.53
C PRO A 190 8.62 7.84 0.82
N GLU A 191 8.72 6.89 -0.10
CA GLU A 191 9.54 5.71 0.03
C GLU A 191 11.03 6.06 0.02
N ALA A 192 11.45 6.95 -0.87
CA ALA A 192 12.83 7.44 -0.92
C ALA A 192 13.21 8.22 0.35
N LEU A 193 12.30 9.04 0.89
CA LEU A 193 12.50 9.74 2.14
C LEU A 193 12.60 8.77 3.31
N GLN A 194 11.74 7.77 3.37
CA GLN A 194 11.79 6.74 4.42
C GLN A 194 13.15 6.04 4.44
N LEU A 195 13.61 5.57 3.28
CA LEU A 195 14.93 4.92 3.16
C LEU A 195 16.08 5.85 3.56
N HIS A 196 16.01 7.13 3.18
CA HIS A 196 17.01 8.13 3.58
C HIS A 196 17.08 8.31 5.10
N LEU A 197 15.93 8.40 5.77
CA LEU A 197 15.86 8.53 7.23
C LEU A 197 16.31 7.26 7.96
N GLU A 198 15.97 6.07 7.45
CA GLU A 198 16.41 4.77 7.97
C GLU A 198 17.94 4.59 7.83
N ALA A 199 18.54 5.16 6.77
CA ALA A 199 19.99 5.21 6.58
C ALA A 199 20.70 6.26 7.44
N GLY A 200 20.00 6.93 8.36
CA GLY A 200 20.56 7.94 9.27
C GLY A 200 20.56 9.36 8.70
N GLY A 201 19.90 9.59 7.57
CA GLY A 201 19.67 10.93 7.04
C GLY A 201 18.66 11.74 7.87
N ASP A 202 18.43 12.99 7.47
CA ASP A 202 17.46 13.87 8.13
C ASP A 202 16.56 14.58 7.09
N LEU A 203 15.52 15.23 7.56
CA LEU A 203 14.68 16.12 6.78
C LEU A 203 15.41 17.42 6.44
N PRO A 204 14.98 18.20 5.43
CA PRO A 204 15.62 19.45 5.05
C PRO A 204 15.78 20.41 6.23
N LEU A 205 16.85 21.21 6.21
CA LEU A 205 17.10 22.20 7.26
C LEU A 205 15.87 23.10 7.47
N GLY A 206 15.45 23.23 8.73
CA GLY A 206 14.27 24.04 9.10
C GLY A 206 12.92 23.34 8.90
N TRP A 207 12.91 22.02 8.66
CA TRP A 207 11.68 21.25 8.44
C TRP A 207 10.64 21.40 9.58
N GLN A 208 11.09 21.62 10.82
CA GLN A 208 10.18 21.79 11.96
C GLN A 208 9.27 23.03 11.85
N GLN A 209 9.62 24.02 11.02
CA GLN A 209 8.84 25.22 10.76
C GLN A 209 8.04 25.14 9.44
N MET A 210 8.25 24.07 8.65
CA MET A 210 7.55 23.89 7.38
C MET A 210 6.25 23.09 7.57
N ASP A 211 5.29 23.35 6.70
CA ASP A 211 4.10 22.50 6.57
C ASP A 211 4.39 21.41 5.53
N PRO A 212 4.36 20.11 5.91
CA PRO A 212 4.60 19.02 4.97
C PRO A 212 3.58 18.96 3.81
N ASN A 213 2.40 19.60 3.97
CA ASN A 213 1.40 19.63 2.89
C ASN A 213 1.76 20.62 1.78
N CYS A 214 2.69 21.54 2.00
CA CYS A 214 3.00 22.56 1.00
C CYS A 214 3.97 22.05 -0.08
N GLU A 215 3.82 22.60 -1.28
CA GLU A 215 4.63 22.26 -2.45
C GLU A 215 6.12 22.56 -2.26
N ALA A 216 6.46 23.59 -1.47
CA ALA A 216 7.85 23.91 -1.20
C ALA A 216 8.52 22.88 -0.28
N ALA A 217 7.77 22.25 0.64
CA ALA A 217 8.27 21.14 1.45
C ALA A 217 8.59 19.92 0.59
N LEU A 218 7.69 19.56 -0.34
CA LEU A 218 7.90 18.50 -1.31
C LEU A 218 9.16 18.74 -2.16
N LYS A 219 9.29 19.96 -2.72
CA LYS A 219 10.45 20.36 -3.51
C LYS A 219 11.74 20.32 -2.71
N ALA A 220 11.74 20.78 -1.46
CA ALA A 220 12.92 20.78 -0.60
C ALA A 220 13.41 19.35 -0.32
N VAL A 221 12.51 18.43 -0.01
CA VAL A 221 12.85 17.01 0.18
C VAL A 221 13.35 16.39 -1.12
N ALA A 222 12.66 16.60 -2.24
CA ALA A 222 13.07 16.09 -3.54
C ALA A 222 14.47 16.57 -3.94
N GLN A 223 14.78 17.85 -3.72
CA GLN A 223 16.10 18.43 -3.98
C GLN A 223 17.18 17.82 -3.09
N GLN A 224 16.89 17.65 -1.80
CA GLN A 224 17.82 17.03 -0.85
C GLN A 224 18.13 15.57 -1.23
N LEU A 225 17.11 14.78 -1.56
CA LEU A 225 17.31 13.38 -1.97
C LEU A 225 18.07 13.28 -3.28
N LYS A 226 17.77 14.15 -4.25
CA LYS A 226 18.48 14.21 -5.52
C LYS A 226 19.96 14.61 -5.38
N ALA A 227 20.30 15.37 -4.35
CA ALA A 227 21.66 15.78 -4.05
C ALA A 227 22.51 14.67 -3.37
N GLN A 228 21.89 13.55 -2.96
CA GLN A 228 22.64 12.44 -2.38
C GLN A 228 23.55 11.81 -3.44
N PRO A 229 24.75 11.36 -3.04
CA PRO A 229 25.65 10.69 -3.97
C PRO A 229 24.99 9.41 -4.52
N THR A 230 25.10 9.21 -5.81
CA THR A 230 24.63 7.97 -6.42
C THR A 230 25.47 6.80 -5.90
N PRO A 231 24.84 5.74 -5.36
CA PRO A 231 25.57 4.54 -4.95
C PRO A 231 26.45 4.00 -6.08
N GLN A 232 27.67 3.63 -5.73
CA GLN A 232 28.58 3.01 -6.68
C GLN A 232 28.39 1.48 -6.64
N GLY A 233 28.48 0.84 -7.81
CA GLY A 233 28.34 -0.61 -7.94
C GLY A 233 27.12 -1.03 -8.75
N ALA A 234 26.94 -2.34 -8.85
CA ALA A 234 25.79 -2.96 -9.52
C ALA A 234 24.94 -3.74 -8.51
N VAL A 235 23.63 -3.59 -8.62
CA VAL A 235 22.66 -4.38 -7.86
C VAL A 235 21.96 -5.33 -8.82
N HIS A 236 22.06 -6.63 -8.56
CA HIS A 236 21.37 -7.66 -9.32
C HIS A 236 20.15 -8.13 -8.55
N TRP A 237 18.97 -7.90 -9.11
CA TRP A 237 17.70 -8.36 -8.53
C TRP A 237 17.30 -9.70 -9.17
N PHE A 238 16.99 -10.66 -8.34
CA PHE A 238 16.43 -11.95 -8.80
C PHE A 238 15.36 -12.45 -7.80
N GLY A 239 14.36 -13.13 -8.34
CA GLY A 239 13.38 -13.82 -7.51
C GLY A 239 14.04 -15.01 -6.79
N HIS A 240 13.60 -15.30 -5.59
CA HIS A 240 14.07 -16.44 -4.82
C HIS A 240 12.89 -17.12 -4.12
N ALA A 241 12.92 -18.44 -4.02
CA ALA A 241 12.05 -19.21 -3.13
C ALA A 241 12.91 -20.13 -2.27
N HIS A 242 12.61 -20.17 -0.99
CA HIS A 242 13.11 -21.15 -0.05
C HIS A 242 11.98 -22.12 0.29
N LEU A 243 12.19 -23.40 0.10
CA LEU A 243 11.22 -24.45 0.39
C LEU A 243 11.85 -25.44 1.36
N ASP A 244 11.29 -25.52 2.57
CA ASP A 244 11.71 -26.51 3.55
C ASP A 244 11.28 -27.91 3.11
N LEU A 245 12.22 -28.85 3.17
CA LEU A 245 11.93 -30.26 2.94
C LEU A 245 11.39 -30.90 4.20
N ALA A 246 10.11 -31.28 4.20
CA ALA A 246 9.47 -32.05 5.28
C ALA A 246 9.68 -31.44 6.69
N TRP A 247 9.46 -30.17 6.86
CA TRP A 247 9.63 -29.49 8.18
C TRP A 247 8.44 -29.80 9.10
N LEU A 248 7.37 -28.97 9.09
CA LEU A 248 6.12 -29.21 9.82
C LEU A 248 5.03 -29.85 8.95
N TRP A 249 5.40 -30.33 7.78
CA TRP A 249 4.54 -30.96 6.77
C TRP A 249 5.23 -32.14 6.13
N PRO A 250 4.44 -33.09 5.52
CA PRO A 250 4.97 -34.21 4.78
C PRO A 250 5.78 -33.80 3.54
N VAL A 251 6.70 -34.66 3.10
CA VAL A 251 7.45 -34.46 1.84
C VAL A 251 6.52 -34.26 0.65
N ALA A 252 5.36 -34.92 0.64
CA ALA A 252 4.37 -34.77 -0.43
C ALA A 252 3.89 -33.31 -0.58
N ASP A 253 3.74 -32.57 0.52
CA ASP A 253 3.34 -31.16 0.50
C ASP A 253 4.47 -30.28 -0.03
N THR A 254 5.72 -30.63 0.27
CA THR A 254 6.90 -29.96 -0.32
C THR A 254 6.91 -30.10 -1.84
N TRP A 255 6.59 -31.29 -2.38
CA TRP A 255 6.49 -31.48 -3.84
C TRP A 255 5.43 -30.58 -4.48
N GLN A 256 4.26 -30.47 -3.85
CA GLN A 256 3.19 -29.61 -4.34
C GLN A 256 3.59 -28.13 -4.28
N ALA A 257 4.25 -27.72 -3.19
CA ALA A 257 4.75 -26.33 -3.05
C ALA A 257 5.82 -26.03 -4.11
N ALA A 258 6.74 -26.96 -4.36
CA ALA A 258 7.78 -26.82 -5.37
C ALA A 258 7.19 -26.71 -6.78
N GLU A 259 6.26 -27.59 -7.15
CA GLU A 259 5.61 -27.56 -8.45
C GLU A 259 4.92 -26.20 -8.69
N ARG A 260 4.14 -25.71 -7.72
CA ARG A 260 3.46 -24.42 -7.81
C ARG A 260 4.46 -23.26 -7.94
N THR A 261 5.51 -23.25 -7.12
CA THR A 261 6.55 -22.21 -7.15
C THR A 261 7.23 -22.15 -8.52
N PHE A 262 7.64 -23.30 -9.06
CA PHE A 262 8.31 -23.34 -10.36
C PHE A 262 7.37 -22.99 -11.51
N ARG A 263 6.10 -23.43 -11.48
CA ARG A 263 5.11 -23.04 -12.50
C ARG A 263 4.88 -21.54 -12.48
N SER A 264 4.77 -20.92 -11.30
CA SER A 264 4.60 -19.49 -11.14
C SER A 264 5.83 -18.72 -11.64
N ALA A 265 7.03 -19.12 -11.24
CA ALA A 265 8.27 -18.49 -11.70
C ALA A 265 8.42 -18.57 -13.22
N LEU A 266 8.17 -19.73 -13.83
CA LEU A 266 8.23 -19.91 -15.28
C LEU A 266 7.18 -19.07 -16.02
N ALA A 267 5.97 -18.94 -15.48
CA ALA A 267 4.93 -18.08 -16.05
C ALA A 267 5.33 -16.61 -16.00
N LEU A 268 5.91 -16.16 -14.88
CA LEU A 268 6.44 -14.80 -14.75
C LEU A 268 7.62 -14.53 -15.68
N MET A 269 8.55 -15.47 -15.83
CA MET A 269 9.69 -15.33 -16.75
C MET A 269 9.25 -15.28 -18.22
N LYS A 270 8.16 -15.96 -18.60
CA LYS A 270 7.57 -15.79 -19.94
C LYS A 270 7.01 -14.40 -20.18
N ARG A 271 6.38 -13.83 -19.14
CA ARG A 271 5.78 -12.48 -19.22
C ARG A 271 6.85 -11.39 -19.11
N TRP A 272 7.91 -11.64 -18.35
CA TRP A 272 8.99 -10.71 -18.02
C TRP A 272 10.34 -11.37 -18.33
N PRO A 273 10.85 -11.28 -19.57
CA PRO A 273 12.06 -12.01 -20.01
C PRO A 273 13.33 -11.66 -19.24
N ASP A 274 13.37 -10.47 -18.63
CA ASP A 274 14.51 -10.03 -17.81
C ASP A 274 14.50 -10.59 -16.39
N LEU A 275 13.39 -11.18 -15.97
CA LEU A 275 13.29 -11.81 -14.65
C LEU A 275 14.28 -12.97 -14.54
N ARG A 276 15.05 -12.98 -13.46
CA ARG A 276 15.91 -14.10 -13.06
C ARG A 276 15.34 -14.68 -11.78
N PHE A 277 15.40 -15.99 -11.66
CA PHE A 277 14.91 -16.70 -10.49
C PHE A 277 15.95 -17.70 -10.01
N ALA A 278 16.24 -17.69 -8.72
CA ALA A 278 17.11 -18.64 -8.05
C ALA A 278 16.30 -19.48 -7.06
N HIS A 279 16.69 -20.73 -6.92
CA HIS A 279 16.13 -21.65 -5.94
C HIS A 279 17.26 -22.27 -5.14
N SER A 280 17.13 -22.25 -3.81
CA SER A 280 17.99 -22.99 -2.89
C SER A 280 17.15 -24.00 -2.14
N THR A 281 17.64 -25.19 -1.98
CA THR A 281 17.08 -26.24 -1.12
C THR A 281 17.80 -26.25 0.21
#